data_64f6109706ba542e2973264c11561568
#
_entry.id   64f6109706ba542e2973264c11561568
#
_cell.length_a   1.000
_cell.length_b   1.000
_cell.length_c   1.000
_cell.angle_alpha   90.00
_cell.angle_beta   90.00
_cell.angle_gamma   90.00
#
_symmetry.space_group_name_H-M   'P 1'
#
loop_
_entity.id
_entity.type
_entity.pdbx_description
1 polymer ?
#
loop_
_entity_poly.entity_id
_entity_poly.type
_entity_poly.pdbx_seq_one_letter_code
_entity_poly.pdbx_strand_id
1 'polypeptide(L)'
;MDNRILSQNNTTRKDQNEALTPLVDFDISLTVSCPLGSLDDMATCLRDAVMPAIAGRLAEFAEATDRRLKNAPEIKADGYRVKESNVPRTYTTAVGEVSFSRTYFKDPSGHYVYLLVVCNI
;
A
#
# COMPACT_ATOMS: atom_id res chain seq x y z
N MET A 1 13.06 -17.10 -17.24
CA MET A 1 13.07 -16.82 -17.47
C MET A 1 12.91 -16.23 -17.52
N ASP A 2 12.87 -15.96 -17.23
CA ASP A 2 12.82 -15.34 -17.37
C ASP A 2 12.41 -14.71 -16.98
N ASN A 3 12.31 -14.54 -16.43
CA ASN A 3 11.94 -14.04 -16.19
C ASN A 3 11.65 -13.23 -16.05
N ARG A 4 11.72 -13.06 -15.62
CA ARG A 4 11.40 -12.42 -15.66
C ARG A 4 10.61 -12.04 -15.77
N ILE A 5 10.50 -12.37 -15.45
CA ILE A 5 9.83 -12.12 -15.70
C ILE A 5 9.29 -11.53 -15.72
N LEU A 6 9.30 -11.49 -15.19
CA LEU A 6 8.99 -11.05 -15.35
C LEU A 6 8.93 -10.29 -15.57
N SER A 7 9.28 -10.24 -15.35
CA SER A 7 9.39 -9.73 -15.69
C SER A 7 9.39 -9.21 -16.21
N GLN A 8 9.51 -9.25 -16.12
CA GLN A 8 9.53 -8.94 -16.80
C GLN A 8 9.16 -8.76 -17.44
N ASN A 9 9.06 -8.92 -17.32
CA ASN A 9 8.63 -8.73 -18.03
C ASN A 9 7.92 -8.42 -18.48
N ASN A 10 7.71 -8.34 -18.55
CA ASN A 10 7.04 -8.00 -19.07
C ASN A 10 6.50 -7.44 -19.61
N THR A 11 6.42 -7.19 -19.85
CA THR A 11 5.91 -6.59 -20.48
C THR A 11 5.57 -6.05 -21.25
N THR A 12 5.33 -6.02 -21.47
CA THR A 12 4.96 -5.49 -22.29
C THR A 12 4.51 -4.81 -22.68
N ARG A 13 4.57 -4.50 -22.83
CA ARG A 13 4.04 -3.75 -23.06
C ARG A 13 3.69 -3.04 -23.37
N LYS A 14 4.11 -3.11 -23.62
CA LYS A 14 3.30 -2.58 -23.85
C LYS A 14 2.81 -1.25 -23.84
N ASP A 15 2.47 -0.84 -23.33
CA ASP A 15 1.71 0.21 -23.63
C ASP A 15 2.22 1.50 -23.02
N GLN A 16 1.84 2.61 -23.56
CA GLN A 16 2.30 3.88 -23.12
C GLN A 16 1.81 4.26 -21.77
N ASN A 17 0.62 3.76 -21.39
CA ASN A 17 0.09 4.00 -20.07
C ASN A 17 0.95 3.36 -19.01
N GLU A 18 1.52 2.21 -19.32
CA GLU A 18 2.46 1.60 -18.41
C GLU A 18 3.67 2.48 -18.15
N ALA A 19 4.17 3.10 -19.21
CA ALA A 19 5.33 3.99 -19.06
C ALA A 19 5.03 5.19 -18.18
N LEU A 20 3.76 5.61 -18.13
CA LEU A 20 3.33 6.76 -17.34
C LEU A 20 2.94 6.41 -15.92
N THR A 21 2.81 5.12 -15.60
CA THR A 21 2.41 4.68 -14.27
C THR A 21 3.64 4.54 -13.38
N PRO A 22 3.70 5.26 -12.27
CA PRO A 22 4.81 5.11 -11.34
C PRO A 22 4.83 3.71 -10.75
N LEU A 23 6.01 3.21 -10.45
CA LEU A 23 6.18 1.91 -9.82
C LEU A 23 6.51 2.10 -8.35
N VAL A 24 6.03 1.18 -7.52
CA VAL A 24 6.32 1.13 -6.11
C VAL A 24 6.95 -0.23 -5.82
N ASP A 25 8.09 -0.23 -5.14
CA ASP A 25 8.80 -1.45 -4.81
C ASP A 25 8.46 -1.88 -3.39
N PHE A 26 8.11 -3.14 -3.24
CA PHE A 26 7.86 -3.74 -1.93
C PHE A 26 8.86 -4.86 -1.70
N ASP A 27 9.48 -4.86 -0.53
CA ASP A 27 10.35 -5.94 -0.11
C ASP A 27 9.54 -6.88 0.78
N ILE A 28 9.37 -8.11 0.32
CA ILE A 28 8.64 -9.12 1.08
C ILE A 28 9.53 -10.34 1.23
N SER A 29 9.92 -10.63 2.46
CA SER A 29 10.76 -11.78 2.75
C SER A 29 10.17 -12.52 3.93
N LEU A 30 9.92 -13.82 3.76
CA LEU A 30 9.18 -14.58 4.75
C LEU A 30 9.57 -16.05 4.69
N THR A 31 9.83 -16.64 5.84
CA THR A 31 10.01 -18.08 5.98
C THR A 31 8.82 -18.62 6.76
N VAL A 32 8.12 -19.59 6.18
CA VAL A 32 6.92 -20.17 6.80
C VAL A 32 7.16 -21.62 7.09
N SER A 33 6.93 -22.01 8.34
CA SER A 33 7.01 -23.41 8.77
C SER A 33 5.58 -23.97 8.80
N CYS A 34 5.34 -25.00 8.00
CA CYS A 34 4.03 -25.64 7.93
C CYS A 34 4.16 -27.08 8.36
N PRO A 35 3.16 -27.62 9.08
CA PRO A 35 3.14 -29.05 9.36
C PRO A 35 3.13 -29.83 8.07
N LEU A 36 3.85 -30.94 8.02
CA LEU A 36 3.86 -31.80 6.87
C LEU A 36 2.48 -32.46 6.75
N GLY A 37 1.87 -32.31 5.59
CA GLY A 37 0.52 -32.84 5.37
C GLY A 37 0.22 -32.90 3.89
N SER A 38 -1.06 -32.85 3.53
CA SER A 38 -1.44 -32.82 2.13
C SER A 38 -0.99 -31.49 1.49
N LEU A 39 -0.92 -31.47 0.16
CA LEU A 39 -0.60 -30.23 -0.55
C LEU A 39 -1.63 -29.15 -0.25
N ASP A 40 -2.89 -29.53 -0.11
CA ASP A 40 -3.93 -28.56 0.18
C ASP A 40 -3.78 -27.96 1.57
N ASP A 41 -3.45 -28.79 2.58
CA ASP A 41 -3.20 -28.30 3.93
C ASP A 41 -2.01 -27.36 3.98
N MET A 42 -0.94 -27.73 3.27
CA MET A 42 0.25 -26.88 3.23
C MET A 42 -0.01 -25.58 2.48
N ALA A 43 -0.80 -25.63 1.40
CA ALA A 43 -1.17 -24.43 0.67
C ALA A 43 -1.97 -23.46 1.55
N THR A 44 -2.90 -23.99 2.35
CA THR A 44 -3.69 -23.19 3.27
C THR A 44 -2.79 -22.53 4.32
N CYS A 45 -1.85 -23.29 4.88
CA CYS A 45 -0.90 -22.78 5.85
C CYS A 45 -0.06 -21.64 5.27
N LEU A 46 0.45 -21.83 4.05
CA LEU A 46 1.24 -20.80 3.38
C LEU A 46 0.43 -19.54 3.10
N ARG A 47 -0.78 -19.73 2.58
CA ARG A 47 -1.65 -18.59 2.28
C ARG A 47 -1.94 -17.77 3.53
N ASP A 48 -2.29 -18.46 4.62
CA ASP A 48 -2.67 -17.79 5.87
C ASP A 48 -1.49 -17.05 6.50
N ALA A 49 -0.26 -17.46 6.21
CA ALA A 49 0.93 -16.77 6.68
C ALA A 49 1.33 -15.61 5.78
N VAL A 50 1.16 -15.76 4.47
CA VAL A 50 1.63 -14.77 3.49
C VAL A 50 0.70 -13.57 3.40
N MET A 51 -0.62 -13.79 3.45
CA MET A 51 -1.57 -12.68 3.29
C MET A 51 -1.42 -11.57 4.34
N PRO A 52 -1.28 -11.89 5.64
CA PRO A 52 -1.02 -10.82 6.62
C PRO A 52 0.30 -10.10 6.39
N ALA A 53 1.31 -10.80 5.87
CA ALA A 53 2.60 -10.16 5.57
C ALA A 53 2.45 -9.14 4.46
N ILE A 54 1.67 -9.47 3.42
CA ILE A 54 1.37 -8.52 2.34
C ILE A 54 0.59 -7.34 2.89
N ALA A 55 -0.45 -7.60 3.68
CA ALA A 55 -1.27 -6.54 4.27
C ALA A 55 -0.42 -5.58 5.10
N GLY A 56 0.55 -6.09 5.86
CA GLY A 56 1.45 -5.27 6.65
C GLY A 56 2.31 -4.36 5.80
N ARG A 57 2.81 -4.85 4.66
CA ARG A 57 3.60 -4.02 3.75
C ARG A 57 2.76 -2.93 3.11
N LEU A 58 1.52 -3.23 2.76
CA LEU A 58 0.61 -2.23 2.21
C LEU A 58 0.28 -1.15 3.25
N ALA A 59 0.07 -1.55 4.49
CA ALA A 59 -0.18 -0.59 5.57
C ALA A 59 1.04 0.33 5.78
N GLU A 60 2.24 -0.23 5.77
CA GLU A 60 3.47 0.57 5.90
C GLU A 60 3.60 1.57 4.77
N PHE A 61 3.28 1.15 3.54
CA PHE A 61 3.31 2.05 2.39
C PHE A 61 2.34 3.19 2.56
N ALA A 62 1.10 2.89 2.96
CA ALA A 62 0.08 3.92 3.15
C ALA A 62 0.50 4.92 4.23
N GLU A 63 1.05 4.44 5.34
CA GLU A 63 1.48 5.31 6.43
C GLU A 63 2.70 6.14 6.05
N ALA A 64 3.62 5.57 5.27
CA ALA A 64 4.77 6.33 4.79
C ALA A 64 4.34 7.44 3.83
N THR A 65 3.36 7.15 2.97
CA THR A 65 2.82 8.16 2.06
C THR A 65 2.13 9.27 2.82
N ASP A 66 1.35 8.92 3.85
CA ASP A 66 0.69 9.89 4.70
C ASP A 66 1.70 10.82 5.38
N ARG A 67 2.81 10.26 5.89
CA ARG A 67 3.85 11.08 6.53
C ARG A 67 4.49 12.05 5.55
N ARG A 68 4.72 11.61 4.30
CA ARG A 68 5.28 12.51 3.28
C ARG A 68 4.32 13.66 2.99
N LEU A 69 3.03 13.40 2.87
CA LEU A 69 2.03 14.43 2.65
C LEU A 69 1.96 15.39 3.82
N LYS A 70 2.00 14.86 5.04
CA LYS A 70 1.92 15.66 6.25
C LYS A 70 3.10 16.62 6.38
N ASN A 71 4.28 16.23 5.88
CA ASN A 71 5.50 17.02 6.01
C ASN A 71 5.89 17.75 4.72
N ALA A 72 5.10 17.65 3.65
CA ALA A 72 5.43 18.25 2.37
C ALA A 72 5.25 19.77 2.43
N PRO A 73 6.28 20.55 2.08
CA PRO A 73 6.15 22.01 2.08
C PRO A 73 5.07 22.51 1.14
N GLU A 74 4.89 21.86 -0.02
CA GLU A 74 3.87 22.28 -1.00
C GLU A 74 2.46 22.13 -0.44
N ILE A 75 2.21 21.14 0.41
CA ILE A 75 0.91 20.94 1.02
C ILE A 75 0.62 22.12 1.97
N LYS A 76 1.61 22.52 2.75
CA LYS A 76 1.46 23.69 3.63
C LYS A 76 1.31 24.98 2.85
N ALA A 77 2.08 25.12 1.76
CA ALA A 77 2.03 26.31 0.91
C ALA A 77 0.65 26.44 0.26
N ASP A 78 -0.02 25.33 -0.05
CA ASP A 78 -1.35 25.33 -0.61
C ASP A 78 -2.44 25.61 0.42
N GLY A 79 -2.07 25.78 1.68
CA GLY A 79 -3.01 26.15 2.74
C GLY A 79 -3.63 25.02 3.51
N TYR A 80 -3.17 23.79 3.30
CA TYR A 80 -3.65 22.64 4.07
C TYR A 80 -3.02 22.64 5.45
N ARG A 81 -3.82 22.27 6.46
CA ARG A 81 -3.36 22.19 7.84
C ARG A 81 -3.77 20.86 8.43
N VAL A 82 -2.92 20.31 9.29
CA VAL A 82 -3.24 19.08 10.00
C VAL A 82 -4.32 19.36 11.01
N LYS A 83 -5.43 18.65 10.92
CA LYS A 83 -6.52 18.73 11.88
C LYS A 83 -6.36 17.66 12.96
N GLU A 84 -6.04 16.44 12.55
CA GLU A 84 -5.90 15.32 13.46
C GLU A 84 -4.96 14.28 12.83
N SER A 85 -4.03 13.76 13.64
CA SER A 85 -3.09 12.73 13.20
C SER A 85 -3.53 11.37 13.70
N ASN A 86 -3.03 10.32 13.06
CA ASN A 86 -3.21 8.94 13.49
C ASN A 86 -4.67 8.50 13.55
N VAL A 87 -5.46 8.93 12.56
CA VAL A 87 -6.86 8.52 12.46
C VAL A 87 -6.89 7.12 11.83
N PRO A 88 -7.40 6.10 12.52
CA PRO A 88 -7.36 4.74 11.99
C PRO A 88 -8.31 4.55 10.82
N ARG A 89 -7.91 3.68 9.92
CA ARG A 89 -8.70 3.32 8.75
C ARG A 89 -8.42 1.86 8.38
N THR A 90 -9.47 1.14 7.96
CA THR A 90 -9.35 -0.23 7.48
C THR A 90 -9.98 -0.32 6.11
N TYR A 91 -9.25 -0.90 5.16
CA TYR A 91 -9.75 -1.20 3.82
C TYR A 91 -9.77 -2.70 3.62
N THR A 92 -10.79 -3.20 2.93
CA THR A 92 -10.83 -4.58 2.47
C THR A 92 -10.14 -4.67 1.12
N THR A 93 -9.13 -5.53 1.03
CA THR A 93 -8.34 -5.70 -0.20
C THR A 93 -8.35 -7.17 -0.62
N ALA A 94 -7.68 -7.45 -1.73
CA ALA A 94 -7.53 -8.82 -2.23
C ALA A 94 -6.83 -9.75 -1.24
N VAL A 95 -6.05 -9.20 -0.29
CA VAL A 95 -5.35 -10.01 0.71
C VAL A 95 -6.00 -9.88 2.09
N GLY A 96 -7.23 -9.40 2.15
CA GLY A 96 -7.95 -9.21 3.41
C GLY A 96 -7.91 -7.77 3.85
N GLU A 97 -8.12 -7.55 5.14
CA GLU A 97 -8.18 -6.21 5.68
C GLU A 97 -6.79 -5.61 5.86
N VAL A 98 -6.63 -4.36 5.44
CA VAL A 98 -5.41 -3.59 5.62
C VAL A 98 -5.76 -2.40 6.48
N SER A 99 -5.15 -2.33 7.68
CA SER A 99 -5.42 -1.26 8.63
C SER A 99 -4.20 -0.37 8.78
N PHE A 100 -4.42 0.93 8.74
CA PHE A 100 -3.34 1.90 8.88
C PHE A 100 -3.89 3.19 9.45
N SER A 101 -3.00 4.07 9.89
CA SER A 101 -3.35 5.40 10.38
C SER A 101 -3.05 6.44 9.34
N ARG A 102 -3.88 7.47 9.29
CA ARG A 102 -3.73 8.56 8.32
C ARG A 102 -4.02 9.89 8.99
N THR A 103 -3.70 10.98 8.28
CA THR A 103 -3.86 12.34 8.78
C THR A 103 -5.10 12.98 8.18
N TYR A 104 -5.87 13.63 9.03
CA TYR A 104 -7.04 14.40 8.63
C TYR A 104 -6.62 15.85 8.49
N PHE A 105 -6.83 16.43 7.32
CA PHE A 105 -6.43 17.80 7.02
C PHE A 105 -7.63 18.71 6.88
N LYS A 106 -7.39 20.00 7.07
CA LYS A 106 -8.36 21.05 6.76
C LYS A 106 -7.82 21.78 5.53
N ASP A 107 -8.63 21.87 4.47
CA ASP A 107 -8.22 22.54 3.25
C ASP A 107 -8.36 24.06 3.40
N PRO A 108 -7.87 24.84 2.38
CA PRO A 108 -7.96 26.31 2.48
C PRO A 108 -9.38 26.84 2.55
N SER A 109 -10.38 26.09 2.07
CA SER A 109 -11.78 26.48 2.13
C SER A 109 -12.43 26.17 3.48
N GLY A 110 -11.71 25.47 4.36
CA GLY A 110 -12.24 25.08 5.66
C GLY A 110 -12.89 23.71 5.68
N HIS A 111 -12.84 22.96 4.58
CA HIS A 111 -13.36 21.60 4.53
C HIS A 111 -12.32 20.61 5.01
N TYR A 112 -12.78 19.50 5.56
CA TYR A 112 -11.88 18.44 6.04
C TYR A 112 -11.68 17.39 4.96
N VAL A 113 -10.45 16.92 4.82
CA VAL A 113 -10.09 15.99 3.74
C VAL A 113 -8.96 15.07 4.18
N TYR A 114 -8.98 13.84 3.67
CA TYR A 114 -7.85 12.91 3.79
C TYR A 114 -7.07 12.97 2.47
N LEU A 115 -5.87 13.55 2.51
CA LEU A 115 -5.08 13.70 1.28
C LEU A 115 -4.65 12.36 0.69
N LEU A 116 -4.53 11.33 1.51
CA LEU A 116 -4.28 9.98 1.02
C LEU A 116 -5.34 9.55 0.02
N VAL A 117 -6.61 9.85 0.30
CA VAL A 117 -7.71 9.51 -0.61
C VAL A 117 -7.57 10.27 -1.92
N VAL A 118 -7.18 11.54 -1.84
CA VAL A 118 -6.95 12.36 -3.05
C VAL A 118 -5.82 11.77 -3.90
N CYS A 119 -4.87 11.10 -3.26
CA CYS A 119 -3.76 10.44 -3.96
C CYS A 119 -4.09 8.99 -4.34
N ASN A 120 -5.34 8.59 -4.28
CA ASN A 120 -5.82 7.26 -4.68
C ASN A 120 -5.30 6.13 -3.77
N ILE A 121 -5.21 6.38 -2.49
CA ILE A 121 -4.85 5.35 -1.53
C ILE A 121 -5.97 5.06 -0.55
#